data_e1c35bcb541c69a830dbcf4664ce2210
#
_entry.id   e1c35bcb541c69a830dbcf4664ce2210
#
_cell.length_a   1.000
_cell.length_b   1.000
_cell.length_c   1.000
_cell.angle_alpha   90.00
_cell.angle_beta   90.00
_cell.angle_gamma   90.00
#
_symmetry.space_group_name_H-M   'P 1'
#
loop_
_entity.id
_entity.type
_entity.pdbx_description
1 polymer ?
#
loop_
_entity_poly.entity_id
_entity_poly.type
_entity_poly.pdbx_seq_one_letter_code
_entity_poly.pdbx_strand_id
1 'polypeptide(L)'
;MSSDIWMSKRVNGEWQNPVNVAVVNTAENEGMPFLTSNGQELWFHRFYNGSPAVFRSKRVSGEWQEPELIVSQFVGEPTLDWQGNLYFVHHYYKDGEMIEADIYVAYRK
;
A
#
# COMPACT_ATOMS: atom_id res chain seq x y z
N MET A 1 13.31 8.97 11.08
CA MET A 1 13.08 7.51 11.02
C MET A 1 11.86 7.25 10.14
N SER A 2 12.01 6.37 9.17
CA SER A 2 10.92 6.03 8.27
C SER A 2 10.41 4.61 8.56
N SER A 3 9.17 4.35 8.17
CA SER A 3 8.59 3.00 8.27
C SER A 3 8.76 2.26 6.94
N ASP A 4 8.97 0.96 7.02
CA ASP A 4 9.19 0.08 5.89
C ASP A 4 8.20 -1.09 5.92
N ILE A 5 7.98 -1.68 4.76
CA ILE A 5 7.17 -2.89 4.63
C ILE A 5 8.08 -4.11 4.69
N TRP A 6 7.73 -5.06 5.56
CA TRP A 6 8.44 -6.32 5.76
C TRP A 6 7.48 -7.46 5.47
N MET A 7 8.02 -8.61 5.08
CA MET A 7 7.25 -9.80 4.76
C MET A 7 7.78 -10.99 5.55
N SER A 8 6.85 -11.76 6.12
CA SER A 8 7.17 -13.07 6.69
C SER A 8 6.35 -14.14 5.98
N LYS A 9 7.00 -15.26 5.66
CA LYS A 9 6.32 -16.38 5.01
C LYS A 9 6.00 -17.44 6.05
N ARG A 10 4.90 -18.15 5.84
CA ARG A 10 4.52 -19.29 6.63
C ARG A 10 4.86 -20.57 5.86
N VAL A 11 5.72 -21.41 6.42
CA VAL A 11 6.16 -22.67 5.80
C VAL A 11 5.90 -23.79 6.79
N ASN A 12 5.14 -24.80 6.37
CA ASN A 12 4.77 -25.94 7.21
C ASN A 12 4.19 -25.52 8.56
N GLY A 13 3.35 -24.47 8.55
CA GLY A 13 2.70 -23.95 9.75
C GLY A 13 3.54 -23.01 10.59
N GLU A 14 4.78 -22.75 10.23
CA GLU A 14 5.69 -21.90 10.99
C GLU A 14 6.02 -20.61 10.24
N TRP A 15 5.99 -19.47 10.98
CA TRP A 15 6.40 -18.19 10.42
C TRP A 15 7.91 -18.10 10.34
N GLN A 16 8.40 -17.71 9.18
CA GLN A 16 9.83 -17.52 8.92
C GLN A 16 10.29 -16.14 9.36
N ASN A 17 11.60 -15.92 9.42
CA ASN A 17 12.16 -14.62 9.76
C ASN A 17 11.67 -13.55 8.76
N PRO A 18 11.25 -12.38 9.25
CA PRO A 18 10.82 -11.31 8.35
C PRO A 18 11.94 -10.84 7.43
N VAL A 19 11.57 -10.50 6.20
CA VAL A 19 12.48 -9.97 5.19
C VAL A 19 11.97 -8.62 4.73
N ASN A 20 12.86 -7.63 4.67
CA ASN A 20 12.54 -6.31 4.15
C ASN A 20 12.20 -6.41 2.66
N VAL A 21 11.06 -5.85 2.25
CA VAL A 21 10.66 -5.84 0.83
C VAL A 21 11.32 -4.62 0.16
N ALA A 22 12.63 -4.71 -0.02
CA ALA A 22 13.48 -3.57 -0.35
C ALA A 22 13.03 -2.78 -1.58
N VAL A 23 12.51 -3.46 -2.60
CA VAL A 23 12.12 -2.80 -3.85
C VAL A 23 10.96 -1.81 -3.66
N VAL A 24 10.10 -2.01 -2.64
CA VAL A 24 8.97 -1.12 -2.39
C VAL A 24 9.29 -0.05 -1.34
N ASN A 25 10.37 -0.21 -0.61
CA ASN A 25 10.73 0.70 0.48
C ASN A 25 11.68 1.81 0.00
N THR A 26 11.51 3.00 0.57
CA THR A 26 12.34 4.18 0.27
C THR A 26 12.72 4.86 1.59
N ALA A 27 13.29 6.05 1.48
CA ALA A 27 13.55 6.88 2.65
C ALA A 27 12.27 7.51 3.23
N GLU A 28 11.16 7.46 2.47
CA GLU A 28 9.86 7.94 2.92
C GLU A 28 9.18 6.89 3.79
N ASN A 29 8.00 7.23 4.30
CA ASN A 29 7.19 6.29 5.09
C ASN A 29 6.33 5.43 4.18
N GLU A 30 6.52 4.13 4.23
CA GLU A 30 5.65 3.14 3.61
C GLU A 30 4.83 2.46 4.71
N GLY A 31 3.57 2.15 4.42
CA GLY A 31 2.73 1.48 5.40
C GLY A 31 1.39 1.03 4.86
N MET A 32 0.57 0.54 5.77
CA MET A 32 -0.78 0.03 5.48
C MET A 32 -0.81 -0.92 4.29
N PRO A 33 -0.01 -2.01 4.30
CA PRO A 33 0.07 -2.92 3.17
C PRO A 33 -1.18 -3.79 3.04
N PHE A 34 -1.57 -4.03 1.80
CA PHE A 34 -2.62 -4.98 1.45
C PHE A 34 -2.11 -5.89 0.34
N LEU A 35 -2.10 -7.20 0.61
CA LEU A 35 -1.71 -8.22 -0.35
C LEU A 35 -2.97 -8.81 -0.97
N THR A 36 -3.05 -8.87 -2.30
CA THR A 36 -4.19 -9.50 -2.97
C THR A 36 -4.26 -10.99 -2.66
N SER A 37 -5.46 -11.57 -2.77
CA SER A 37 -5.68 -12.96 -2.39
C SER A 37 -4.83 -13.95 -3.20
N ASN A 38 -4.49 -13.62 -4.44
CA ASN A 38 -3.61 -14.44 -5.27
C ASN A 38 -2.12 -14.18 -5.02
N GLY A 39 -1.78 -13.24 -4.14
CA GLY A 39 -0.40 -12.92 -3.80
C GLY A 39 0.39 -12.19 -4.88
N GLN A 40 -0.28 -11.68 -5.93
CA GLN A 40 0.41 -11.09 -7.08
C GLN A 40 0.51 -9.58 -7.07
N GLU A 41 -0.21 -8.92 -6.17
CA GLU A 41 -0.16 -7.46 -6.06
C GLU A 41 -0.07 -7.04 -4.60
N LEU A 42 0.81 -6.09 -4.33
CA LEU A 42 0.98 -5.47 -3.02
C LEU A 42 0.60 -4.00 -3.15
N TRP A 43 -0.43 -3.60 -2.42
CA TRP A 43 -0.94 -2.24 -2.38
C TRP A 43 -0.57 -1.64 -1.04
N PHE A 44 -0.12 -0.37 -1.03
CA PHE A 44 0.31 0.27 0.20
C PHE A 44 0.27 1.77 0.05
N HIS A 45 0.46 2.49 1.16
CA HIS A 45 0.65 3.93 1.04
C HIS A 45 2.12 4.30 1.22
N ARG A 46 2.52 5.37 0.58
CA ARG A 46 3.82 6.00 0.72
C ARG A 46 3.63 7.50 0.72
N PHE A 47 4.43 8.21 1.49
CA PHE A 47 4.45 9.66 1.39
C PHE A 47 5.04 10.06 0.04
N TYR A 48 4.31 10.90 -0.66
CA TYR A 48 4.66 11.36 -2.01
C TYR A 48 4.30 12.84 -2.11
N ASN A 49 5.31 13.70 -2.37
CA ASN A 49 5.13 15.14 -2.39
C ASN A 49 4.44 15.69 -1.14
N GLY A 50 4.86 15.16 0.03
CA GLY A 50 4.40 15.66 1.33
C GLY A 50 3.06 15.13 1.83
N SER A 51 2.43 14.19 1.12
CA SER A 51 1.19 13.58 1.58
C SER A 51 1.14 12.09 1.25
N PRO A 52 0.33 11.30 1.98
CA PRO A 52 0.20 9.90 1.63
C PRO A 52 -0.46 9.70 0.27
N ALA A 53 -0.01 8.70 -0.45
CA ALA A 53 -0.53 8.31 -1.75
C ALA A 53 -0.56 6.79 -1.83
N VAL A 54 -1.43 6.25 -2.68
CA VAL A 54 -1.56 4.80 -2.86
C VAL A 54 -0.67 4.34 -4.01
N PHE A 55 0.14 3.32 -3.71
CA PHE A 55 1.06 2.69 -4.66
C PHE A 55 0.72 1.21 -4.80
N ARG A 56 1.11 0.63 -5.91
CA ARG A 56 0.96 -0.80 -6.18
C ARG A 56 2.27 -1.36 -6.74
N SER A 57 2.73 -2.48 -6.18
CA SER A 57 3.80 -3.29 -6.75
C SER A 57 3.20 -4.60 -7.26
N LYS A 58 3.61 -5.02 -8.45
CA LYS A 58 3.21 -6.30 -9.03
C LYS A 58 4.31 -7.33 -8.80
N ARG A 59 3.91 -8.58 -8.61
CA ARG A 59 4.84 -9.69 -8.50
C ARG A 59 4.91 -10.40 -9.84
N VAL A 60 6.10 -10.45 -10.41
CA VAL A 60 6.35 -11.07 -11.72
C VAL A 60 7.45 -12.09 -11.56
N SER A 61 7.17 -13.33 -11.95
CA SER A 61 8.12 -14.44 -11.82
C SER A 61 8.68 -14.58 -10.40
N GLY A 62 7.80 -14.38 -9.41
CA GLY A 62 8.15 -14.50 -7.99
C GLY A 62 8.84 -13.30 -7.38
N GLU A 63 9.06 -12.23 -8.15
CA GLU A 63 9.77 -11.05 -7.66
C GLU A 63 8.89 -9.80 -7.71
N TRP A 64 8.93 -9.01 -6.63
CA TRP A 64 8.24 -7.74 -6.55
C TRP A 64 8.90 -6.71 -7.47
N GLN A 65 8.05 -5.95 -8.17
CA GLN A 65 8.52 -4.95 -9.13
C GLN A 65 8.47 -3.55 -8.52
N GLU A 66 9.12 -2.60 -9.18
CA GLU A 66 9.10 -1.20 -8.78
C GLU A 66 7.66 -0.71 -8.68
N PRO A 67 7.26 -0.06 -7.57
CA PRO A 67 5.87 0.36 -7.40
C PRO A 67 5.46 1.47 -8.35
N GLU A 68 4.17 1.47 -8.71
CA GLU A 68 3.55 2.54 -9.49
C GLU A 68 2.60 3.35 -8.61
N LEU A 69 2.58 4.66 -8.82
CA LEU A 69 1.62 5.56 -8.19
C LEU A 69 0.24 5.34 -8.80
N ILE A 70 -0.76 5.07 -7.96
CA ILE A 70 -2.12 4.81 -8.42
C ILE A 70 -3.04 5.98 -8.11
N VAL A 71 -3.08 6.42 -6.86
CA VAL A 71 -3.95 7.52 -6.43
C VAL A 71 -3.15 8.44 -5.50
N SER A 72 -3.23 9.73 -5.73
CA SER A 72 -2.75 10.77 -4.83
C SER A 72 -3.84 11.85 -4.80
N GLN A 73 -3.95 12.65 -3.81
CA GLN A 73 -3.12 13.07 -2.70
C GLN A 73 -3.94 12.90 -1.43
N PHE A 74 -3.29 12.82 -0.25
CA PHE A 74 -3.93 12.62 1.05
C PHE A 74 -4.80 11.35 1.09
N VAL A 75 -4.33 10.28 0.47
CA VAL A 75 -5.03 9.00 0.38
C VAL A 75 -4.16 7.89 0.95
N GLY A 76 -4.79 6.91 1.57
CA GLY A 76 -4.06 5.77 2.13
C GLY A 76 -4.98 4.61 2.45
N GLU A 77 -4.40 3.63 3.14
CA GLU A 77 -5.14 2.47 3.65
C GLU A 77 -5.88 1.71 2.53
N PRO A 78 -5.17 1.32 1.46
CA PRO A 78 -5.82 0.66 0.33
C PRO A 78 -6.26 -0.76 0.67
N THR A 79 -7.44 -1.15 0.19
CA THR A 79 -7.89 -2.54 0.19
C THR A 79 -8.61 -2.80 -1.12
N LEU A 80 -8.68 -4.07 -1.54
CA LEU A 80 -9.39 -4.45 -2.76
C LEU A 80 -10.45 -5.50 -2.43
N ASP A 81 -11.57 -5.44 -3.16
CA ASP A 81 -12.57 -6.50 -3.09
C ASP A 81 -12.24 -7.61 -4.11
N TRP A 82 -13.07 -8.64 -4.14
CA TRP A 82 -12.88 -9.79 -5.03
C TRP A 82 -12.94 -9.44 -6.52
N GLN A 83 -13.58 -8.32 -6.84
CA GLN A 83 -13.73 -7.86 -8.22
C GLN A 83 -12.56 -6.93 -8.64
N GLY A 84 -11.66 -6.63 -7.69
CA GLY A 84 -10.51 -5.77 -7.94
C GLY A 84 -10.81 -4.28 -7.85
N ASN A 85 -11.93 -3.92 -7.23
CA ASN A 85 -12.22 -2.51 -6.96
C ASN A 85 -11.40 -2.04 -5.77
N LEU A 86 -10.84 -0.85 -5.87
CA LEU A 86 -9.97 -0.28 -4.86
C LEU A 86 -10.77 0.60 -3.90
N TYR A 87 -10.66 0.31 -2.61
CA TYR A 87 -11.19 1.14 -1.54
C TYR A 87 -10.02 1.83 -0.85
N PHE A 88 -10.15 3.11 -0.59
CA PHE A 88 -9.11 3.87 0.10
C PHE A 88 -9.74 4.97 0.93
N VAL A 89 -8.95 5.51 1.86
CA VAL A 89 -9.39 6.61 2.71
C VAL A 89 -8.78 7.90 2.18
N HIS A 90 -9.63 8.91 1.97
CA HIS A 90 -9.19 10.25 1.61
C HIS A 90 -9.30 11.15 2.84
N HIS A 91 -8.21 11.81 3.17
CA HIS A 91 -8.12 12.69 4.34
C HIS A 91 -8.26 14.15 3.91
N TYR A 92 -9.23 14.82 4.50
CA TYR A 92 -9.47 16.24 4.26
C TYR A 92 -8.75 17.09 5.29
N TYR A 93 -7.91 18.00 4.82
CA TYR A 93 -7.19 18.92 5.69
C TYR A 93 -7.63 20.35 5.42
N LYS A 94 -7.74 21.16 6.49
CA LYS A 94 -7.97 22.58 6.40
C LYS A 94 -7.09 23.27 7.44
N ASP A 95 -6.29 24.26 7.00
CA ASP A 95 -5.38 24.99 7.87
C ASP A 95 -4.46 24.06 8.69
N GLY A 96 -3.99 22.97 8.09
CA GLY A 96 -3.08 22.02 8.72
C GLY A 96 -3.75 21.00 9.62
N GLU A 97 -5.07 21.04 9.77
CA GLU A 97 -5.83 20.09 10.59
C GLU A 97 -6.67 19.15 9.73
N MET A 98 -6.67 17.86 10.10
CA MET A 98 -7.54 16.89 9.47
C MET A 98 -8.96 17.08 9.99
N ILE A 99 -9.86 17.49 9.11
CA ILE A 99 -11.26 17.77 9.50
C ILE A 99 -12.19 16.61 9.16
N GLU A 100 -11.79 15.72 8.26
CA GLU A 100 -12.66 14.65 7.77
C GLU A 100 -11.83 13.57 7.11
N ALA A 101 -12.28 12.33 7.21
CA ALA A 101 -11.72 11.21 6.49
C ALA A 101 -12.86 10.36 5.94
N ASP A 102 -12.88 10.16 4.63
CA ASP A 102 -13.96 9.46 3.96
C ASP A 102 -13.42 8.25 3.19
N ILE A 103 -14.27 7.22 3.05
CA ILE A 103 -13.94 6.05 2.26
C ILE A 103 -14.42 6.27 0.82
N TYR A 104 -13.50 6.12 -0.11
CA TYR A 104 -13.78 6.22 -1.55
C TYR A 104 -13.57 4.88 -2.22
N VAL A 105 -14.25 4.66 -3.33
CA VAL A 105 -14.04 3.48 -4.15
C VAL A 105 -13.69 3.88 -5.57
N ALA A 106 -12.64 3.25 -6.11
CA ALA A 106 -12.28 3.36 -7.51
C ALA A 106 -12.62 2.02 -8.17
N TYR A 107 -13.54 2.04 -9.11
CA TYR A 107 -14.00 0.83 -9.78
C TYR A 107 -13.02 0.40 -10.85
N ARG A 108 -12.75 -0.88 -10.89
CA ARG A 108 -11.93 -1.49 -11.92
C ARG A 108 -12.70 -1.52 -13.24
N LYS A 109 -12.04 -1.12 -14.31
CA LYS A 109 -12.62 -1.17 -15.66
C LYS A 109 -12.33 -2.49 -16.35
#